data_2290c8eba2886870cff0477f337ee658
#
_entry.id   2290c8eba2886870cff0477f337ee658
#
_cell.length_a   1.000
_cell.length_b   1.000
_cell.length_c   1.000
_cell.angle_alpha   90.00
_cell.angle_beta   90.00
_cell.angle_gamma   90.00
#
_symmetry.space_group_name_H-M   'P 1'
#
loop_
_entity.id
_entity.type
_entity.pdbx_description
1 polymer ?
#
loop_
_entity_poly.entity_id
_entity_poly.type
_entity_poly.pdbx_seq_one_letter_code
_entity_poly.pdbx_strand_id
1 'polypeptide(L)'
;KRDQRGVHRMNEAGKWKLTNASDTEDRVYGLDEEDRACPRCGGRMECIGKELVREVFEYVPAKLKLVRYWQKSYRCPACRKNGRSVIVRASVPKPLLNHSMVSASVVAEVMYQKYGNAMPLYRQETAWKQLGVSFSRTTMANWIIRCAEDWLEPLWEAMREELLRREVLHADETVVQVLKENGRTAQSKSYMWVYRTGQDGQPPIILYEYQPGRSGEYPKRFLEGFRGYLHTDGYAGYNQAPGITRCGCWAHVRRKFVEAMPAVTGNPLGLPTPAQIGRDYCDQLFAAEKKIAELPVTERQKQRLAVEKPLLVLAG
;
A
#
# COMPACT_ATOMS: atom_id res chain seq x y z
N LYS A 1 -15.08 6.81 -3.45
CA LYS A 1 -13.65 6.79 -3.13
C LYS A 1 -13.49 5.99 -1.84
N ARG A 2 -13.09 4.73 -1.94
CA ARG A 2 -12.70 3.94 -0.79
C ARG A 2 -11.32 4.41 -0.36
N ASP A 3 -11.24 5.12 0.73
CA ASP A 3 -9.97 5.32 1.41
C ASP A 3 -9.75 4.12 2.34
N GLN A 4 -8.73 3.32 2.05
CA GLN A 4 -8.37 2.12 2.82
C GLN A 4 -7.67 2.43 4.15
N ARG A 5 -7.53 3.71 4.49
CA ARG A 5 -7.06 4.18 5.79
C ARG A 5 -8.24 4.82 6.49
N GLY A 6 -8.52 4.43 7.71
CA GLY A 6 -9.59 5.00 8.54
C GLY A 6 -9.49 6.53 8.61
N VAL A 7 -9.94 7.20 7.56
CA VAL A 7 -9.94 8.65 7.47
C VAL A 7 -11.25 9.15 8.04
N HIS A 8 -11.15 10.06 8.99
CA HIS A 8 -12.28 10.80 9.47
C HIS A 8 -12.85 11.67 8.35
N ARG A 9 -14.12 11.50 8.07
CA ARG A 9 -14.87 12.40 7.18
C ARG A 9 -15.88 13.17 8.01
N MET A 10 -15.96 14.49 7.78
CA MET A 10 -17.09 15.26 8.26
C MET A 10 -18.35 14.77 7.52
N ASN A 11 -19.43 14.51 8.26
CA ASN A 11 -20.75 14.29 7.66
C ASN A 11 -21.30 15.63 7.12
N GLU A 12 -22.44 15.58 6.43
CA GLU A 12 -23.12 16.78 5.87
C GLU A 12 -23.46 17.85 6.94
N ALA A 13 -23.52 17.46 8.22
CA ALA A 13 -23.71 18.36 9.35
C ALA A 13 -22.38 18.88 9.95
N GLY A 14 -21.22 18.64 9.30
CA GLY A 14 -19.92 19.12 9.76
C GLY A 14 -19.32 18.35 10.93
N LYS A 15 -19.87 17.19 11.29
CA LYS A 15 -19.34 16.35 12.38
C LYS A 15 -18.37 15.30 11.84
N TRP A 16 -17.27 15.09 12.54
CA TRP A 16 -16.32 14.02 12.25
C TRP A 16 -16.94 12.65 12.51
N LYS A 17 -16.81 11.74 11.57
CA LYS A 17 -17.27 10.36 11.73
C LYS A 17 -16.07 9.41 11.65
N LEU A 18 -15.91 8.57 12.66
CA LEU A 18 -14.95 7.49 12.65
C LEU A 18 -15.44 6.43 11.66
N THR A 19 -14.69 6.20 10.59
CA THR A 19 -15.09 5.25 9.52
C THR A 19 -14.74 3.81 9.84
N ASN A 20 -13.76 3.56 10.75
CA ASN A 20 -13.36 2.25 11.26
C ASN A 20 -13.08 2.39 12.76
N ALA A 21 -14.13 2.58 13.56
CA ALA A 21 -13.98 2.61 15.02
C ALA A 21 -13.76 1.18 15.52
N SER A 22 -12.54 0.86 15.91
CA SER A 22 -12.25 -0.35 16.67
C SER A 22 -12.41 -0.12 18.17
N ASP A 23 -12.09 1.07 18.67
CA ASP A 23 -12.09 1.36 20.11
C ASP A 23 -12.79 2.69 20.40
N THR A 24 -13.95 2.60 21.06
CA THR A 24 -14.65 3.75 21.63
C THR A 24 -14.73 3.54 23.14
N GLU A 25 -14.28 4.50 23.91
CA GLU A 25 -14.36 4.49 25.38
C GLU A 25 -15.33 5.56 25.83
N ASP A 26 -16.37 5.15 26.57
CA ASP A 26 -17.31 6.06 27.21
C ASP A 26 -16.79 6.43 28.62
N ARG A 27 -16.43 7.69 28.85
CA ARG A 27 -16.11 8.21 30.17
C ARG A 27 -17.32 8.96 30.70
N VAL A 28 -18.02 8.34 31.65
CA VAL A 28 -19.25 8.91 32.25
C VAL A 28 -18.90 9.59 33.57
N TYR A 29 -19.21 10.87 33.67
CA TYR A 29 -19.00 11.68 34.87
C TYR A 29 -20.33 11.87 35.58
N GLY A 30 -20.38 11.60 36.85
CA GLY A 30 -21.52 11.82 37.73
C GLY A 30 -21.13 12.64 38.96
N LEU A 31 -22.10 13.11 39.71
CA LEU A 31 -21.85 13.72 41.01
C LEU A 31 -21.49 12.64 42.05
N ASP A 32 -20.49 12.90 42.85
CA ASP A 32 -20.18 12.05 43.98
C ASP A 32 -21.34 12.03 44.98
N GLU A 33 -21.38 11.03 45.85
CA GLU A 33 -22.53 10.85 46.77
C GLU A 33 -22.77 12.07 47.67
N GLU A 34 -21.72 12.73 48.08
CA GLU A 34 -21.76 13.93 48.93
C GLU A 34 -22.35 15.15 48.18
N ASP A 35 -22.12 15.23 46.86
CA ASP A 35 -22.56 16.34 46.01
C ASP A 35 -24.02 16.15 45.50
N ARG A 36 -24.66 15.01 45.82
CA ARG A 36 -26.04 14.74 45.41
C ARG A 36 -27.09 15.34 46.34
N ALA A 37 -26.69 16.20 47.27
CA ALA A 37 -27.67 16.93 48.09
C ALA A 37 -28.30 18.08 47.28
N CYS A 38 -29.63 18.16 47.28
CA CYS A 38 -30.37 19.23 46.62
C CYS A 38 -30.00 20.58 47.26
N PRO A 39 -29.54 21.57 46.54
CA PRO A 39 -29.13 22.87 47.09
C PRO A 39 -30.30 23.68 47.64
N ARG A 40 -31.57 23.27 47.34
CA ARG A 40 -32.76 23.96 47.76
C ARG A 40 -33.42 23.34 49.01
N CYS A 41 -33.42 21.99 49.13
CA CYS A 41 -34.15 21.31 50.22
C CYS A 41 -33.31 20.27 50.97
N GLY A 42 -32.03 20.04 50.59
CA GLY A 42 -31.15 19.06 51.18
C GLY A 42 -31.49 17.59 50.85
N GLY A 43 -32.58 17.32 50.14
CA GLY A 43 -32.97 15.97 49.72
C GLY A 43 -31.99 15.36 48.71
N ARG A 44 -31.89 14.03 48.67
CA ARG A 44 -30.99 13.33 47.69
C ARG A 44 -31.53 13.44 46.28
N MET A 45 -30.69 13.92 45.35
CA MET A 45 -31.01 14.03 43.94
C MET A 45 -30.78 12.68 43.22
N GLU A 46 -31.65 12.37 42.27
CA GLU A 46 -31.54 11.19 41.41
C GLU A 46 -30.99 11.57 40.03
N CYS A 47 -30.21 10.68 39.43
CA CYS A 47 -29.74 10.87 38.07
C CYS A 47 -30.90 10.67 37.07
N ILE A 48 -31.27 11.71 36.33
CA ILE A 48 -32.37 11.72 35.37
C ILE A 48 -31.94 11.41 33.93
N GLY A 49 -30.63 11.24 33.68
CA GLY A 49 -30.09 10.91 32.34
C GLY A 49 -28.61 11.24 32.19
N LYS A 50 -28.09 10.97 31.02
CA LYS A 50 -26.74 11.38 30.59
C LYS A 50 -26.82 12.05 29.24
N GLU A 51 -25.99 13.05 29.01
CA GLU A 51 -25.87 13.78 27.74
C GLU A 51 -24.44 13.68 27.24
N LEU A 52 -24.28 13.52 25.92
CA LEU A 52 -22.99 13.56 25.28
C LEU A 52 -22.49 15.01 25.21
N VAL A 53 -21.52 15.36 26.03
CA VAL A 53 -20.99 16.74 26.10
C VAL A 53 -20.01 17.00 24.98
N ARG A 54 -19.11 16.03 24.68
CA ARG A 54 -18.11 16.15 23.62
C ARG A 54 -17.53 14.80 23.25
N GLU A 55 -17.01 14.71 22.04
CA GLU A 55 -16.17 13.62 21.55
C GLU A 55 -14.77 14.17 21.32
N VAL A 56 -13.74 13.43 21.73
CA VAL A 56 -12.33 13.78 21.52
C VAL A 56 -11.57 12.57 21.02
N PHE A 57 -10.54 12.80 20.23
CA PHE A 57 -9.58 11.75 19.87
C PHE A 57 -8.43 11.77 20.85
N GLU A 58 -8.19 10.65 21.49
CA GLU A 58 -7.03 10.48 22.39
C GLU A 58 -5.95 9.67 21.68
N TYR A 59 -4.75 10.22 21.56
CA TYR A 59 -3.60 9.52 20.99
C TYR A 59 -2.93 8.69 22.07
N VAL A 60 -2.90 7.37 21.88
CA VAL A 60 -2.14 6.44 22.73
C VAL A 60 -0.83 6.11 22.02
N PRO A 61 0.31 6.56 22.55
CA PRO A 61 1.62 6.28 21.95
C PRO A 61 1.90 4.79 21.88
N ALA A 62 2.63 4.36 20.84
CA ALA A 62 3.09 2.99 20.71
C ALA A 62 3.96 2.57 21.92
N LYS A 63 3.76 1.34 22.42
CA LYS A 63 4.51 0.78 23.52
C LYS A 63 5.40 -0.36 23.05
N LEU A 64 6.66 -0.36 23.46
CA LEU A 64 7.56 -1.51 23.30
C LEU A 64 7.55 -2.34 24.59
N LYS A 65 7.49 -3.67 24.46
CA LYS A 65 7.56 -4.59 25.59
C LYS A 65 8.58 -5.70 25.33
N LEU A 66 9.32 -6.06 26.36
CA LEU A 66 10.19 -7.25 26.35
C LEU A 66 9.35 -8.49 26.66
N VAL A 67 9.29 -9.44 25.73
CA VAL A 67 8.63 -10.74 25.93
C VAL A 67 9.69 -11.80 26.17
N ARG A 68 9.55 -12.57 27.26
CA ARG A 68 10.45 -13.66 27.63
C ARG A 68 9.75 -14.99 27.39
N TYR A 69 10.34 -15.85 26.58
CA TYR A 69 9.84 -17.19 26.32
C TYR A 69 10.56 -18.18 27.23
N TRP A 70 9.80 -18.94 28.01
CA TRP A 70 10.32 -19.95 28.93
C TRP A 70 9.90 -21.35 28.43
N GLN A 71 10.85 -22.28 28.41
CA GLN A 71 10.63 -23.66 28.00
C GLN A 71 10.77 -24.58 29.21
N LYS A 72 9.72 -25.33 29.53
CA LYS A 72 9.77 -26.35 30.56
C LYS A 72 10.33 -27.66 30.00
N SER A 73 11.21 -28.30 30.77
CA SER A 73 11.76 -29.62 30.47
C SER A 73 11.16 -30.65 31.43
N TYR A 74 10.77 -31.79 30.91
CA TYR A 74 10.16 -32.87 31.64
C TYR A 74 11.05 -34.11 31.58
N ARG A 75 11.17 -34.84 32.68
CA ARG A 75 11.92 -36.06 32.78
C ARG A 75 11.03 -37.19 33.25
N CYS A 76 11.15 -38.40 32.65
CA CYS A 76 10.44 -39.60 33.09
C CYS A 76 11.10 -40.20 34.33
N PRO A 77 10.42 -40.28 35.51
CA PRO A 77 10.98 -40.88 36.72
C PRO A 77 11.22 -42.39 36.59
N ALA A 78 10.35 -43.11 35.87
CA ALA A 78 10.46 -44.57 35.69
C ALA A 78 11.68 -44.91 34.82
N CYS A 79 11.89 -44.21 33.70
CA CYS A 79 13.07 -44.41 32.85
C CYS A 79 14.39 -44.10 33.60
N ARG A 80 14.37 -43.10 34.50
CA ARG A 80 15.52 -42.78 35.33
C ARG A 80 15.90 -43.90 36.27
N LYS A 81 14.92 -44.59 36.92
CA LYS A 81 15.16 -45.73 37.80
C LYS A 81 15.81 -46.92 37.05
N ASN A 82 15.52 -47.05 35.76
CA ASN A 82 16.06 -48.11 34.89
C ASN A 82 17.33 -47.71 34.14
N GLY A 83 18.07 -46.69 34.61
CA GLY A 83 19.30 -46.22 34.01
C GLY A 83 19.18 -45.49 32.68
N ARG A 84 17.95 -45.23 32.18
CA ARG A 84 17.68 -44.52 30.92
C ARG A 84 17.12 -43.12 31.25
N SER A 85 17.84 -42.06 30.86
CA SER A 85 17.33 -40.68 31.05
C SER A 85 16.60 -40.20 29.80
N VAL A 86 15.27 -40.07 29.87
CA VAL A 86 14.44 -39.49 28.82
C VAL A 86 14.03 -38.08 29.27
N ILE A 87 14.46 -37.08 28.52
CA ILE A 87 14.10 -35.68 28.75
C ILE A 87 13.35 -35.15 27.53
N VAL A 88 12.15 -34.60 27.75
CA VAL A 88 11.33 -33.96 26.71
C VAL A 88 11.19 -32.50 27.07
N ARG A 89 11.33 -31.62 26.08
CA ARG A 89 11.13 -30.19 26.22
C ARG A 89 9.81 -29.77 25.56
N ALA A 90 9.09 -28.83 26.17
CA ALA A 90 7.89 -28.28 25.58
C ALA A 90 8.25 -27.57 24.27
N SER A 91 7.33 -27.59 23.30
CA SER A 91 7.49 -26.85 22.05
C SER A 91 7.42 -25.34 22.32
N VAL A 92 8.25 -24.54 21.65
CA VAL A 92 8.22 -23.07 21.67
C VAL A 92 8.15 -22.57 20.23
N PRO A 93 7.38 -21.49 19.93
CA PRO A 93 7.36 -20.90 18.60
C PRO A 93 8.77 -20.53 18.13
N LYS A 94 9.05 -20.80 16.86
CA LYS A 94 10.32 -20.41 16.25
C LYS A 94 10.46 -18.88 16.21
N PRO A 95 11.67 -18.33 16.40
CA PRO A 95 11.89 -16.90 16.22
C PRO A 95 11.69 -16.51 14.75
N LEU A 96 11.32 -15.24 14.49
CA LEU A 96 11.24 -14.72 13.13
C LEU A 96 12.55 -14.87 12.36
N LEU A 97 13.63 -14.48 13.00
CA LEU A 97 15.01 -14.59 12.50
C LEU A 97 15.88 -15.29 13.54
N ASN A 98 16.61 -16.32 13.14
CA ASN A 98 17.54 -17.01 14.03
C ASN A 98 18.60 -16.03 14.54
N HIS A 99 18.96 -16.20 15.82
CA HIS A 99 19.94 -15.36 16.52
C HIS A 99 19.58 -13.86 16.57
N SER A 100 18.28 -13.54 16.55
CA SER A 100 17.80 -12.17 16.69
C SER A 100 16.77 -12.07 17.81
N MET A 101 16.78 -10.94 18.51
CA MET A 101 15.79 -10.62 19.53
C MET A 101 14.54 -9.91 18.96
N VAL A 102 14.46 -9.77 17.64
CA VAL A 102 13.39 -9.03 16.99
C VAL A 102 12.15 -9.90 16.82
N SER A 103 10.97 -9.32 17.10
CA SER A 103 9.68 -9.91 16.76
C SER A 103 9.21 -9.45 15.37
N ALA A 104 8.26 -10.19 14.80
CA ALA A 104 7.64 -9.81 13.53
C ALA A 104 7.02 -8.41 13.56
N SER A 105 6.39 -8.02 14.68
CA SER A 105 5.78 -6.70 14.82
C SER A 105 6.81 -5.55 14.80
N VAL A 106 7.99 -5.73 15.36
CA VAL A 106 9.05 -4.72 15.31
C VAL A 106 9.61 -4.58 13.89
N VAL A 107 9.84 -5.69 13.18
CA VAL A 107 10.31 -5.62 11.78
C VAL A 107 9.26 -5.00 10.88
N ALA A 108 8.00 -5.36 11.05
CA ALA A 108 6.89 -4.76 10.30
C ALA A 108 6.81 -3.24 10.51
N GLU A 109 6.98 -2.77 11.77
CA GLU A 109 7.03 -1.34 12.07
C GLU A 109 8.24 -0.66 11.42
N VAL A 110 9.42 -1.26 11.47
CA VAL A 110 10.63 -0.72 10.80
C VAL A 110 10.43 -0.60 9.29
N MET A 111 9.82 -1.62 8.65
CA MET A 111 9.50 -1.60 7.23
C MET A 111 8.44 -0.54 6.90
N TYR A 112 7.37 -0.47 7.69
CA TYR A 112 6.29 0.50 7.50
C TYR A 112 6.79 1.93 7.61
N GLN A 113 7.59 2.23 8.63
CA GLN A 113 8.19 3.56 8.79
C GLN A 113 9.10 3.91 7.62
N LYS A 114 9.89 2.93 7.13
CA LYS A 114 10.82 3.17 6.03
C LYS A 114 10.12 3.35 4.68
N TYR A 115 9.20 2.47 4.33
CA TYR A 115 8.61 2.41 2.99
C TYR A 115 7.23 3.07 2.89
N GLY A 116 6.47 3.08 3.97
CA GLY A 116 5.16 3.75 4.05
C GLY A 116 5.26 5.22 4.42
N ASN A 117 6.11 5.54 5.40
CA ASN A 117 6.26 6.89 5.94
C ASN A 117 7.53 7.60 5.48
N ALA A 118 8.32 6.99 4.59
CA ALA A 118 9.58 7.53 4.07
C ALA A 118 10.60 7.93 5.17
N MET A 119 10.52 7.29 6.37
CA MET A 119 11.41 7.57 7.48
C MET A 119 12.72 6.78 7.34
N PRO A 120 13.88 7.44 7.14
CA PRO A 120 15.17 6.76 7.02
C PRO A 120 15.55 6.02 8.32
N LEU A 121 16.28 4.91 8.19
CA LEU A 121 16.67 4.09 9.34
C LEU A 121 17.46 4.85 10.41
N TYR A 122 18.24 5.87 10.03
CA TYR A 122 18.96 6.67 11.01
C TYR A 122 18.04 7.51 11.92
N ARG A 123 16.88 7.96 11.41
CA ARG A 123 15.87 8.64 12.24
C ARG A 123 15.12 7.63 13.11
N GLN A 124 14.84 6.45 12.58
CA GLN A 124 14.26 5.38 13.38
C GLN A 124 15.18 4.95 14.52
N GLU A 125 16.50 4.90 14.32
CA GLU A 125 17.48 4.62 15.37
C GLU A 125 17.33 5.58 16.55
N THR A 126 17.11 6.87 16.28
CA THR A 126 16.86 7.87 17.31
C THR A 126 15.52 7.66 18.01
N ALA A 127 14.46 7.37 17.25
CA ALA A 127 13.13 7.10 17.80
C ALA A 127 13.12 5.86 18.72
N TRP A 128 13.79 4.78 18.33
CA TRP A 128 13.92 3.57 19.17
C TRP A 128 14.68 3.84 20.46
N LYS A 129 15.72 4.69 20.44
CA LYS A 129 16.43 5.10 21.66
C LYS A 129 15.53 5.83 22.65
N GLN A 130 14.59 6.66 22.17
CA GLN A 130 13.61 7.33 23.03
C GLN A 130 12.63 6.34 23.69
N LEU A 131 12.39 5.18 23.06
CA LEU A 131 11.61 4.07 23.65
C LEU A 131 12.45 3.15 24.55
N GLY A 132 13.71 3.48 24.83
CA GLY A 132 14.59 2.75 25.75
C GLY A 132 15.33 1.57 25.11
N VAL A 133 15.34 1.43 23.78
CA VAL A 133 16.09 0.38 23.08
C VAL A 133 17.02 0.94 22.02
N SER A 134 18.15 0.26 21.81
CA SER A 134 19.14 0.67 20.82
C SER A 134 19.20 -0.34 19.67
N PHE A 135 18.52 -0.03 18.57
CA PHE A 135 18.63 -0.77 17.31
C PHE A 135 19.47 0.07 16.33
N SER A 136 20.62 -0.43 15.93
CA SER A 136 21.43 0.27 14.94
C SER A 136 20.77 0.21 13.56
N ARG A 137 21.01 1.23 12.73
CA ARG A 137 20.54 1.24 11.34
C ARG A 137 21.02 0.02 10.54
N THR A 138 22.23 -0.48 10.80
CA THR A 138 22.76 -1.69 10.17
C THR A 138 21.96 -2.93 10.61
N THR A 139 21.64 -3.05 11.90
CA THR A 139 20.82 -4.13 12.43
C THR A 139 19.43 -4.13 11.80
N MET A 140 18.77 -2.96 11.75
CA MET A 140 17.45 -2.83 11.11
C MET A 140 17.49 -3.13 9.62
N ALA A 141 18.54 -2.69 8.89
CA ALA A 141 18.72 -3.03 7.50
C ALA A 141 18.85 -4.54 7.28
N ASN A 142 19.65 -5.22 8.10
CA ASN A 142 19.81 -6.69 8.04
C ASN A 142 18.49 -7.42 8.33
N TRP A 143 17.67 -6.94 9.27
CA TRP A 143 16.35 -7.52 9.51
C TRP A 143 15.45 -7.41 8.28
N ILE A 144 15.44 -6.24 7.63
CA ILE A 144 14.65 -6.01 6.41
C ILE A 144 15.09 -6.98 5.31
N ILE A 145 16.42 -7.06 5.06
CA ILE A 145 16.98 -7.90 3.99
C ILE A 145 16.62 -9.38 4.26
N ARG A 146 16.91 -9.89 5.44
CA ARG A 146 16.64 -11.29 5.78
C ARG A 146 15.15 -11.63 5.78
N CYS A 147 14.29 -10.72 6.24
CA CYS A 147 12.85 -10.95 6.15
C CYS A 147 12.33 -10.87 4.71
N ALA A 148 12.96 -10.05 3.86
CA ALA A 148 12.63 -10.04 2.44
C ALA A 148 12.95 -11.39 1.80
N GLU A 149 14.16 -11.90 2.02
CA GLU A 149 14.64 -13.19 1.47
C GLU A 149 13.86 -14.40 2.03
N ASP A 150 13.72 -14.48 3.38
CA ASP A 150 13.16 -15.65 4.03
C ASP A 150 11.61 -15.74 3.96
N TRP A 151 10.91 -14.59 3.87
CA TRP A 151 9.45 -14.53 4.06
C TRP A 151 8.69 -13.79 2.96
N LEU A 152 9.23 -12.66 2.44
CA LEU A 152 8.48 -11.84 1.49
C LEU A 152 8.70 -12.26 0.04
N GLU A 153 9.87 -12.77 -0.31
CA GLU A 153 10.16 -13.26 -1.67
C GLU A 153 9.24 -14.40 -2.10
N PRO A 154 9.02 -15.46 -1.29
CA PRO A 154 8.04 -16.50 -1.63
C PRO A 154 6.61 -15.96 -1.80
N LEU A 155 6.21 -14.97 -1.01
CA LEU A 155 4.92 -14.31 -1.15
C LEU A 155 4.85 -13.51 -2.45
N TRP A 156 5.91 -12.77 -2.78
CA TRP A 156 6.01 -11.98 -4.00
C TRP A 156 5.91 -12.88 -5.24
N GLU A 157 6.60 -14.03 -5.24
CA GLU A 157 6.52 -15.01 -6.34
C GLU A 157 5.09 -15.57 -6.49
N ALA A 158 4.44 -15.95 -5.40
CA ALA A 158 3.04 -16.41 -5.44
C ALA A 158 2.09 -15.32 -5.97
N MET A 159 2.31 -14.06 -5.58
CA MET A 159 1.55 -12.92 -6.10
C MET A 159 1.84 -12.68 -7.59
N ARG A 160 3.08 -12.89 -8.05
CA ARG A 160 3.44 -12.78 -9.47
C ARG A 160 2.74 -13.87 -10.29
N GLU A 161 2.74 -15.12 -9.82
CA GLU A 161 2.02 -16.20 -10.50
C GLU A 161 0.52 -15.89 -10.65
N GLU A 162 -0.10 -15.38 -9.60
CA GLU A 162 -1.51 -14.99 -9.65
C GLU A 162 -1.75 -13.77 -10.55
N LEU A 163 -0.83 -12.79 -10.56
CA LEU A 163 -0.88 -11.64 -11.46
C LEU A 163 -0.84 -12.09 -12.93
N LEU A 164 0.03 -13.03 -13.27
CA LEU A 164 0.18 -13.53 -14.64
C LEU A 164 -1.01 -14.36 -15.16
N ARG A 165 -1.92 -14.79 -14.27
CA ARG A 165 -3.18 -15.47 -14.65
C ARG A 165 -4.29 -14.51 -15.07
N ARG A 166 -4.12 -13.20 -14.83
CA ARG A 166 -5.14 -12.19 -15.14
C ARG A 166 -5.16 -11.86 -16.63
N GLU A 167 -6.32 -11.47 -17.15
CA GLU A 167 -6.48 -11.12 -18.56
C GLU A 167 -5.88 -9.78 -18.94
N VAL A 168 -5.88 -8.82 -18.01
CA VAL A 168 -5.43 -7.44 -18.25
C VAL A 168 -4.42 -7.02 -17.21
N LEU A 169 -3.25 -6.61 -17.68
CA LEU A 169 -2.20 -6.01 -16.85
C LEU A 169 -1.86 -4.60 -17.32
N HIS A 170 -1.31 -3.83 -16.39
CA HIS A 170 -0.70 -2.54 -16.66
C HIS A 170 0.77 -2.62 -16.25
N ALA A 171 1.65 -2.05 -17.06
CA ALA A 171 3.07 -1.93 -16.74
C ALA A 171 3.58 -0.52 -17.04
N ASP A 172 4.48 -0.05 -16.21
CA ASP A 172 5.16 1.22 -16.35
C ASP A 172 6.52 1.13 -15.62
N GLU A 173 7.46 2.04 -15.92
CA GLU A 173 8.73 2.11 -15.22
C GLU A 173 9.12 3.55 -14.92
N THR A 174 9.73 3.74 -13.76
CA THR A 174 10.21 5.05 -13.32
C THR A 174 11.70 5.00 -12.98
N VAL A 175 12.40 6.10 -13.24
CA VAL A 175 13.82 6.23 -12.90
C VAL A 175 13.96 6.27 -11.37
N VAL A 176 14.88 5.47 -10.84
CA VAL A 176 15.35 5.52 -9.47
C VAL A 176 16.86 5.73 -9.44
N GLN A 177 17.33 6.52 -8.48
CA GLN A 177 18.75 6.74 -8.29
C GLN A 177 19.27 5.83 -7.18
N VAL A 178 20.30 5.03 -7.48
CA VAL A 178 21.01 4.20 -6.52
C VAL A 178 22.43 4.72 -6.37
N LEU A 179 22.72 5.37 -5.24
CA LEU A 179 24.00 6.05 -5.03
C LEU A 179 25.20 5.11 -4.93
N LYS A 180 24.98 3.87 -4.45
CA LYS A 180 26.02 2.86 -4.23
C LYS A 180 25.59 1.55 -4.87
N GLU A 181 25.70 1.48 -6.17
CA GLU A 181 25.45 0.27 -6.96
C GLU A 181 26.79 -0.27 -7.49
N ASN A 182 27.04 -1.57 -7.31
CA ASN A 182 28.30 -2.19 -7.70
C ASN A 182 28.53 -2.04 -9.22
N GLY A 183 29.72 -1.55 -9.59
CA GLY A 183 30.12 -1.36 -11.00
C GLY A 183 29.44 -0.19 -11.72
N ARG A 184 28.71 0.69 -11.00
CA ARG A 184 27.99 1.83 -11.61
C ARG A 184 28.26 3.13 -10.86
N THR A 185 28.17 4.24 -11.58
CA THR A 185 28.29 5.58 -10.98
C THR A 185 26.97 6.00 -10.33
N ALA A 186 27.04 6.94 -9.38
CA ALA A 186 25.86 7.49 -8.72
C ALA A 186 24.90 8.23 -9.66
N GLN A 187 25.36 8.64 -10.85
CA GLN A 187 24.56 9.28 -11.90
C GLN A 187 23.84 8.28 -12.81
N SER A 188 24.19 6.99 -12.74
CA SER A 188 23.55 5.96 -13.54
C SER A 188 22.06 5.87 -13.24
N LYS A 189 21.24 5.78 -14.29
CA LYS A 189 19.79 5.62 -14.14
C LYS A 189 19.47 4.15 -13.96
N SER A 190 18.91 3.80 -12.81
CA SER A 190 18.26 2.52 -12.55
C SER A 190 16.76 2.71 -12.57
N TYR A 191 15.99 1.64 -12.61
CA TYR A 191 14.55 1.71 -12.82
C TYR A 191 13.79 0.86 -11.82
N MET A 192 12.67 1.38 -11.38
CA MET A 192 11.64 0.61 -10.69
C MET A 192 10.51 0.34 -11.68
N TRP A 193 10.35 -0.93 -12.03
CA TRP A 193 9.24 -1.41 -12.84
C TRP A 193 8.05 -1.71 -11.95
N VAL A 194 6.85 -1.39 -12.44
CA VAL A 194 5.60 -1.68 -11.75
C VAL A 194 4.71 -2.50 -12.68
N TYR A 195 4.15 -3.58 -12.14
CA TYR A 195 3.16 -4.41 -12.81
C TYR A 195 1.92 -4.49 -11.94
N ARG A 196 0.76 -4.28 -12.50
CA ARG A 196 -0.48 -4.33 -11.76
C ARG A 196 -1.60 -4.98 -12.57
N THR A 197 -2.56 -5.59 -11.86
CA THR A 197 -3.78 -6.12 -12.47
C THR A 197 -4.71 -5.00 -12.93
N GLY A 198 -5.52 -5.29 -13.96
CA GLY A 198 -6.65 -4.45 -14.37
C GLY A 198 -7.80 -4.47 -13.35
N GLN A 199 -8.90 -3.82 -13.71
CA GLN A 199 -10.15 -3.83 -12.92
C GLN A 199 -11.02 -5.02 -13.36
N ASP A 200 -10.80 -6.18 -12.78
CA ASP A 200 -11.49 -7.44 -13.07
C ASP A 200 -12.44 -7.91 -11.96
N GLY A 201 -12.66 -7.07 -10.94
CA GLY A 201 -13.48 -7.39 -9.77
C GLY A 201 -12.80 -8.24 -8.71
N GLN A 202 -11.58 -8.70 -8.98
CA GLN A 202 -10.75 -9.44 -8.01
C GLN A 202 -9.87 -8.49 -7.20
N PRO A 203 -9.34 -8.92 -6.05
CA PRO A 203 -8.38 -8.13 -5.30
C PRO A 203 -7.20 -7.69 -6.18
N PRO A 204 -6.84 -6.39 -6.15
CA PRO A 204 -5.77 -5.87 -6.99
C PRO A 204 -4.41 -6.36 -6.51
N ILE A 205 -3.56 -6.74 -7.46
CA ILE A 205 -2.15 -7.07 -7.22
C ILE A 205 -1.30 -5.97 -7.85
N ILE A 206 -0.32 -5.46 -7.10
CA ILE A 206 0.66 -4.49 -7.55
C ILE A 206 2.04 -4.98 -7.11
N LEU A 207 2.92 -5.22 -8.07
CA LEU A 207 4.28 -5.67 -7.83
C LEU A 207 5.28 -4.67 -8.38
N TYR A 208 6.37 -4.52 -7.65
CA TYR A 208 7.50 -3.69 -8.04
C TYR A 208 8.73 -4.57 -8.26
N GLU A 209 9.49 -4.27 -9.31
CA GLU A 209 10.74 -4.92 -9.63
C GLU A 209 11.82 -3.88 -9.88
N TYR A 210 12.91 -3.92 -9.11
CA TYR A 210 14.08 -3.11 -9.35
C TYR A 210 14.93 -3.70 -10.47
N GLN A 211 15.38 -2.86 -11.41
CA GLN A 211 16.32 -3.25 -12.45
C GLN A 211 17.38 -2.16 -12.68
N PRO A 212 18.64 -2.55 -12.98
CA PRO A 212 19.71 -1.59 -13.17
C PRO A 212 19.61 -0.82 -14.50
N GLY A 213 18.61 -1.07 -15.32
CA GLY A 213 18.44 -0.42 -16.61
C GLY A 213 17.02 -0.50 -17.15
N ARG A 214 16.87 0.00 -18.40
CA ARG A 214 15.59 0.03 -19.12
C ARG A 214 15.64 -0.89 -20.36
N SER A 215 16.15 -2.12 -20.19
CA SER A 215 16.15 -3.12 -21.28
C SER A 215 14.80 -3.81 -21.40
N GLY A 216 14.36 -4.11 -22.64
CA GLY A 216 13.16 -4.92 -22.89
C GLY A 216 13.25 -6.37 -22.39
N GLU A 217 14.46 -6.87 -22.09
CA GLU A 217 14.63 -8.18 -21.47
C GLU A 217 14.02 -8.28 -20.06
N TYR A 218 13.91 -7.15 -19.33
CA TYR A 218 13.30 -7.16 -18.02
C TYR A 218 11.79 -7.45 -18.05
N PRO A 219 10.98 -6.67 -18.79
CA PRO A 219 9.56 -7.00 -18.90
C PRO A 219 9.32 -8.34 -19.63
N LYS A 220 10.17 -8.74 -20.58
CA LYS A 220 10.08 -10.06 -21.22
C LYS A 220 10.19 -11.18 -20.18
N ARG A 221 11.19 -11.11 -19.31
CA ARG A 221 11.41 -12.10 -18.23
C ARG A 221 10.29 -12.06 -17.19
N PHE A 222 9.88 -10.86 -16.74
CA PHE A 222 8.81 -10.74 -15.74
C PHE A 222 7.48 -11.30 -16.26
N LEU A 223 7.13 -11.01 -17.52
CA LEU A 223 5.88 -11.39 -18.16
C LEU A 223 5.94 -12.77 -18.83
N GLU A 224 6.98 -13.56 -18.59
CA GLU A 224 7.08 -14.90 -19.14
C GLU A 224 5.86 -15.74 -18.73
N GLY A 225 5.17 -16.32 -19.72
CA GLY A 225 3.94 -17.08 -19.52
C GLY A 225 2.66 -16.27 -19.51
N PHE A 226 2.71 -14.94 -19.42
CA PHE A 226 1.52 -14.10 -19.52
C PHE A 226 0.95 -14.11 -20.93
N ARG A 227 -0.37 -14.24 -21.03
CA ARG A 227 -1.14 -14.15 -22.29
C ARG A 227 -2.37 -13.30 -22.06
N GLY A 228 -2.41 -12.11 -22.62
CA GLY A 228 -3.52 -11.19 -22.40
C GLY A 228 -3.21 -9.78 -22.91
N TYR A 229 -3.93 -8.82 -22.38
CA TYR A 229 -3.77 -7.41 -22.74
C TYR A 229 -2.84 -6.70 -21.76
N LEU A 230 -1.81 -6.04 -22.30
CA LEU A 230 -0.86 -5.26 -21.52
C LEU A 230 -0.98 -3.77 -21.85
N HIS A 231 -1.46 -2.98 -20.91
CA HIS A 231 -1.49 -1.53 -21.00
C HIS A 231 -0.12 -0.93 -20.62
N THR A 232 0.52 -0.25 -21.56
CA THR A 232 1.83 0.42 -21.36
C THR A 232 1.85 1.80 -22.00
N ASP A 233 2.93 2.53 -21.75
CA ASP A 233 3.31 3.68 -22.56
C ASP A 233 3.81 3.25 -23.98
N GLY A 234 4.39 4.17 -24.74
CA GLY A 234 4.95 3.91 -26.08
C GLY A 234 6.31 3.22 -26.09
N TYR A 235 6.88 2.81 -24.95
CA TYR A 235 8.21 2.23 -24.90
C TYR A 235 8.30 0.88 -25.65
N ALA A 236 9.20 0.80 -26.65
CA ALA A 236 9.33 -0.37 -27.52
C ALA A 236 9.82 -1.65 -26.80
N GLY A 237 10.45 -1.51 -25.61
CA GLY A 237 10.97 -2.65 -24.84
C GLY A 237 9.89 -3.69 -24.49
N TYR A 238 8.65 -3.26 -24.31
CA TYR A 238 7.52 -4.17 -24.04
C TYR A 238 7.17 -5.06 -25.25
N ASN A 239 7.61 -4.72 -26.47
CA ASN A 239 7.37 -5.57 -27.65
C ASN A 239 8.16 -6.89 -27.62
N GLN A 240 9.15 -7.01 -26.73
CA GLN A 240 9.94 -8.24 -26.60
C GLN A 240 9.21 -9.34 -25.81
N ALA A 241 8.14 -9.02 -25.06
CA ALA A 241 7.36 -10.02 -24.33
C ALA A 241 6.44 -10.77 -25.31
N PRO A 242 6.59 -12.09 -25.48
CA PRO A 242 5.82 -12.85 -26.48
C PRO A 242 4.39 -13.14 -25.99
N GLY A 243 3.45 -13.23 -26.93
CA GLY A 243 2.09 -13.69 -26.66
C GLY A 243 1.16 -12.68 -25.99
N ILE A 244 1.57 -11.41 -25.92
CA ILE A 244 0.76 -10.32 -25.37
C ILE A 244 0.14 -9.43 -26.45
N THR A 245 -1.04 -8.90 -26.17
CA THR A 245 -1.68 -7.83 -26.97
C THR A 245 -1.40 -6.49 -26.26
N ARG A 246 -0.54 -5.65 -26.86
CA ARG A 246 -0.24 -4.32 -26.30
C ARG A 246 -1.41 -3.37 -26.52
N CYS A 247 -1.76 -2.65 -25.46
CA CYS A 247 -2.69 -1.53 -25.46
C CYS A 247 -2.00 -0.25 -25.05
N GLY A 248 -2.11 0.80 -25.85
CA GLY A 248 -1.55 2.11 -25.53
C GLY A 248 -2.28 2.79 -24.37
N CYS A 249 -1.53 3.45 -23.50
CA CYS A 249 -2.10 4.18 -22.37
C CYS A 249 -2.53 5.59 -22.79
N TRP A 250 -3.82 5.87 -22.80
CA TRP A 250 -4.36 7.20 -23.14
C TRP A 250 -3.85 8.32 -22.21
N ALA A 251 -3.50 8.01 -20.96
CA ALA A 251 -2.90 9.00 -20.06
C ALA A 251 -1.52 9.45 -20.54
N HIS A 252 -0.72 8.53 -21.10
CA HIS A 252 0.58 8.87 -21.70
C HIS A 252 0.42 9.63 -23.02
N VAL A 253 -0.54 9.24 -23.85
CA VAL A 253 -0.90 9.99 -25.09
C VAL A 253 -1.30 11.42 -24.73
N ARG A 254 -2.23 11.59 -23.77
CA ARG A 254 -2.64 12.90 -23.29
C ARG A 254 -1.46 13.75 -22.80
N ARG A 255 -0.54 13.15 -22.05
CA ARG A 255 0.66 13.85 -21.57
C ARG A 255 1.50 14.39 -22.73
N LYS A 256 1.64 13.64 -23.81
CA LYS A 256 2.36 14.10 -25.01
C LYS A 256 1.71 15.31 -25.66
N PHE A 257 0.39 15.34 -25.74
CA PHE A 257 -0.33 16.54 -26.20
C PHE A 257 -0.12 17.74 -25.28
N VAL A 258 -0.17 17.52 -23.95
CA VAL A 258 0.07 18.60 -22.97
C VAL A 258 1.50 19.12 -23.06
N GLU A 259 2.51 18.26 -23.22
CA GLU A 259 3.92 18.63 -23.39
C GLU A 259 4.16 19.40 -24.72
N ALA A 260 3.38 19.12 -25.75
CA ALA A 260 3.46 19.77 -27.05
C ALA A 260 2.71 21.12 -27.14
N MET A 261 1.96 21.50 -26.09
CA MET A 261 1.31 22.81 -26.08
C MET A 261 2.33 23.94 -25.95
N PRO A 262 2.20 25.03 -26.74
CA PRO A 262 3.10 26.17 -26.64
C PRO A 262 2.98 26.85 -25.28
N ALA A 263 4.10 27.32 -24.74
CA ALA A 263 4.18 28.01 -23.47
C ALA A 263 3.44 29.37 -23.45
N VAL A 264 3.18 29.95 -24.63
CA VAL A 264 2.47 31.22 -24.79
C VAL A 264 1.13 30.97 -25.48
N THR A 265 0.05 31.28 -24.80
CA THR A 265 -1.31 31.27 -25.33
C THR A 265 -1.57 32.53 -26.20
N GLY A 266 -1.09 32.47 -27.43
CA GLY A 266 -1.26 33.59 -28.38
C GLY A 266 -1.35 33.08 -29.80
N ASN A 267 -2.44 32.35 -30.14
CA ASN A 267 -2.80 32.15 -31.53
C ASN A 267 -3.59 33.39 -31.98
N PRO A 268 -3.05 34.22 -32.90
CA PRO A 268 -3.76 35.42 -33.36
C PRO A 268 -5.13 35.15 -33.98
N LEU A 269 -5.38 33.90 -34.41
CA LEU A 269 -6.66 33.50 -35.02
C LEU A 269 -7.64 32.89 -34.02
N GLY A 270 -7.27 32.70 -32.75
CA GLY A 270 -8.12 32.09 -31.72
C GLY A 270 -8.49 30.61 -31.96
N LEU A 271 -7.94 29.96 -32.97
CA LEU A 271 -8.21 28.58 -33.30
C LEU A 271 -7.39 27.61 -32.40
N PRO A 272 -7.97 26.45 -31.98
CA PRO A 272 -7.24 25.49 -31.18
C PRO A 272 -6.07 24.90 -31.99
N THR A 273 -4.93 24.74 -31.32
CA THR A 273 -3.77 24.05 -31.91
C THR A 273 -4.04 22.54 -32.00
N PRO A 274 -3.33 21.79 -32.90
CA PRO A 274 -3.46 20.33 -32.96
C PRO A 274 -3.21 19.65 -31.61
N ALA A 275 -2.29 20.17 -30.79
CA ALA A 275 -2.02 19.68 -29.44
C ALA A 275 -3.21 19.87 -28.48
N GLN A 276 -3.90 21.03 -28.57
CA GLN A 276 -5.13 21.26 -27.80
C GLN A 276 -6.25 20.34 -28.25
N ILE A 277 -6.43 20.16 -29.55
CA ILE A 277 -7.44 19.24 -30.10
C ILE A 277 -7.21 17.82 -29.62
N GLY A 278 -5.97 17.31 -29.71
CA GLY A 278 -5.61 15.96 -29.27
C GLY A 278 -5.80 15.77 -27.76
N ARG A 279 -5.44 16.78 -26.94
CA ARG A 279 -5.73 16.77 -25.48
C ARG A 279 -7.24 16.68 -25.23
N ASP A 280 -8.02 17.47 -25.93
CA ASP A 280 -9.47 17.54 -25.73
C ASP A 280 -10.18 16.24 -26.12
N TYR A 281 -9.68 15.51 -27.15
CA TYR A 281 -10.13 14.14 -27.44
C TYR A 281 -9.85 13.19 -26.27
N CYS A 282 -8.64 13.21 -25.72
CA CYS A 282 -8.32 12.39 -24.56
C CYS A 282 -9.21 12.71 -23.36
N ASP A 283 -9.48 14.01 -23.11
CA ASP A 283 -10.34 14.47 -22.01
C ASP A 283 -11.79 14.01 -22.19
N GLN A 284 -12.31 13.99 -23.43
CA GLN A 284 -13.63 13.46 -23.74
C GLN A 284 -13.73 11.96 -23.48
N LEU A 285 -12.71 11.16 -23.86
CA LEU A 285 -12.65 9.73 -23.58
C LEU A 285 -12.63 9.47 -22.06
N PHE A 286 -11.81 10.21 -21.29
CA PHE A 286 -11.79 10.08 -19.82
C PHE A 286 -13.12 10.52 -19.19
N ALA A 287 -13.77 11.54 -19.73
CA ALA A 287 -15.08 11.97 -19.24
C ALA A 287 -16.18 10.93 -19.53
N ALA A 288 -16.12 10.26 -20.67
CA ALA A 288 -17.02 9.17 -21.02
C ALA A 288 -16.83 7.99 -20.07
N GLU A 289 -15.60 7.51 -19.89
CA GLU A 289 -15.27 6.41 -18.96
C GLU A 289 -15.69 6.71 -17.52
N LYS A 290 -15.52 7.95 -17.06
CA LYS A 290 -15.95 8.34 -15.71
C LYS A 290 -17.47 8.22 -15.50
N LYS A 291 -18.26 8.52 -16.54
CA LYS A 291 -19.73 8.42 -16.46
C LYS A 291 -20.23 6.98 -16.38
N ILE A 292 -19.51 6.04 -17.01
CA ILE A 292 -19.92 4.65 -17.10
C ILE A 292 -19.20 3.73 -16.09
N ALA A 293 -18.31 4.29 -15.24
CA ALA A 293 -17.46 3.52 -14.32
C ALA A 293 -18.23 2.61 -13.36
N GLU A 294 -19.41 3.05 -12.92
CA GLU A 294 -20.26 2.32 -11.96
C GLU A 294 -21.26 1.36 -12.64
N LEU A 295 -21.34 1.35 -13.99
CA LEU A 295 -22.25 0.49 -14.72
C LEU A 295 -21.74 -0.97 -14.75
N PRO A 296 -22.64 -1.96 -14.88
CA PRO A 296 -22.27 -3.35 -15.14
C PRO A 296 -21.41 -3.49 -16.42
N VAL A 297 -20.53 -4.50 -16.46
CA VAL A 297 -19.56 -4.70 -17.56
C VAL A 297 -20.22 -4.71 -18.94
N THR A 298 -21.33 -5.41 -19.08
CA THR A 298 -22.08 -5.51 -20.36
C THR A 298 -22.64 -4.17 -20.81
N GLU A 299 -23.13 -3.36 -19.86
CA GLU A 299 -23.68 -2.05 -20.19
C GLU A 299 -22.54 -1.05 -20.48
N ARG A 300 -21.43 -1.12 -19.76
CA ARG A 300 -20.22 -0.33 -20.10
C ARG A 300 -19.75 -0.58 -21.51
N GLN A 301 -19.73 -1.84 -21.96
CA GLN A 301 -19.34 -2.16 -23.32
C GLN A 301 -20.25 -1.52 -24.37
N LYS A 302 -21.58 -1.57 -24.18
CA LYS A 302 -22.54 -0.90 -25.06
C LYS A 302 -22.34 0.61 -25.10
N GLN A 303 -22.15 1.22 -23.95
CA GLN A 303 -21.93 2.67 -23.84
C GLN A 303 -20.61 3.09 -24.49
N ARG A 304 -19.53 2.32 -24.36
CA ARG A 304 -18.27 2.57 -25.08
C ARG A 304 -18.45 2.54 -26.59
N LEU A 305 -19.18 1.55 -27.11
CA LEU A 305 -19.47 1.46 -28.55
C LEU A 305 -20.29 2.66 -29.03
N ALA A 306 -21.19 3.16 -28.23
CA ALA A 306 -22.04 4.29 -28.60
C ALA A 306 -21.32 5.65 -28.50
N VAL A 307 -20.48 5.86 -27.49
CA VAL A 307 -19.89 7.17 -27.16
C VAL A 307 -18.42 7.28 -27.58
N GLU A 308 -17.60 6.27 -27.31
CA GLU A 308 -16.16 6.33 -27.54
C GLU A 308 -15.76 5.95 -28.96
N LYS A 309 -16.43 4.97 -29.57
CA LYS A 309 -16.13 4.56 -30.94
C LYS A 309 -16.22 5.71 -31.95
N PRO A 310 -17.25 6.59 -31.92
CA PRO A 310 -17.26 7.78 -32.76
C PRO A 310 -16.09 8.73 -32.52
N LEU A 311 -15.70 8.94 -31.24
CA LEU A 311 -14.54 9.79 -30.91
C LEU A 311 -13.23 9.20 -31.46
N LEU A 312 -13.04 7.88 -31.35
CA LEU A 312 -11.86 7.20 -31.87
C LEU A 312 -11.76 7.28 -33.40
N VAL A 313 -12.88 7.21 -34.11
CA VAL A 313 -12.92 7.35 -35.57
C VAL A 313 -12.56 8.79 -36.01
N LEU A 314 -12.92 9.79 -35.20
CA LEU A 314 -12.57 11.19 -35.50
C LEU A 314 -11.10 11.51 -35.15
N ALA A 315 -10.45 10.72 -34.30
CA ALA A 315 -9.06 10.92 -33.86
C ALA A 315 -8.03 10.19 -34.76
N GLY A 316 -8.44 9.28 -35.62
CA GLY A 316 -7.62 8.53 -36.59
C GLY A 316 -7.75 9.05 -37.97
#